data_fa75db4bac3ef92b65f34c9a2b8173d9
#
_entry.id   fa75db4bac3ef92b65f34c9a2b8173d9
#
_cell.length_a   1.000
_cell.length_b   1.000
_cell.length_c   1.000
_cell.angle_alpha   90.00
_cell.angle_beta   90.00
_cell.angle_gamma   90.00
#
_symmetry.space_group_name_H-M   'P 1'
#
loop_
_entity.id
_entity.type
_entity.pdbx_description
1 polymer ?
#
loop_
_entity_poly.entity_id
_entity_poly.type
_entity_poly.pdbx_seq_one_letter_code
_entity_poly.pdbx_strand_id
1 'polypeptide(L)'
;MTGHRGIGWEMVDSAPNFLGLFSRETNVVSLRPDETLFQKGDPAGQLYVVLSGELRIGDGNSIYETLSAGGIVGEMALIDHAPRSATVTASTECTLVQIDEKRFLFLVQQTPMFALNLMRLMSRRLRRMNEIVKG
;
A
#
# COMPACT_ATOMS: atom_id res chain seq x y z
N MET A 1 24.04 21.29 -10.55
CA MET A 1 23.43 20.76 -10.76
C MET A 1 22.31 20.98 -10.71
N THR A 2 21.83 20.97 -11.00
CA THR A 2 20.97 21.39 -11.26
C THR A 2 19.80 20.71 -11.31
N GLY A 3 19.57 20.09 -12.00
CA GLY A 3 18.34 19.53 -12.13
C GLY A 3 17.81 18.85 -10.97
N HIS A 4 18.68 18.35 -10.18
CA HIS A 4 18.10 17.51 -9.19
C HIS A 4 17.54 18.24 -8.05
N ARG A 5 17.75 19.53 -7.99
CA ARG A 5 17.14 20.16 -6.96
C ARG A 5 15.70 20.23 -7.21
N GLY A 6 15.24 20.58 -8.32
CA GLY A 6 13.84 20.49 -8.63
C GLY A 6 13.35 19.07 -8.54
N ILE A 7 14.18 18.15 -9.02
CA ILE A 7 13.84 16.75 -8.93
C ILE A 7 13.61 16.30 -7.51
N GLY A 8 14.38 16.80 -6.57
CA GLY A 8 14.23 16.40 -5.18
C GLY A 8 12.85 16.70 -4.63
N TRP A 9 12.34 17.88 -4.88
CA TRP A 9 11.05 18.19 -4.30
C TRP A 9 9.88 17.67 -5.15
N GLU A 10 10.10 17.38 -6.41
CA GLU A 10 9.10 16.66 -7.18
C GLU A 10 8.83 15.28 -6.57
N MET A 11 9.86 14.63 -6.09
CA MET A 11 9.72 13.30 -5.53
C MET A 11 8.94 13.30 -4.21
N VAL A 12 8.80 14.46 -3.58
CA VAL A 12 8.01 14.55 -2.34
C VAL A 12 6.56 14.19 -2.60
N ASP A 13 6.04 14.48 -3.79
CA ASP A 13 4.65 14.19 -4.14
C ASP A 13 4.47 12.82 -4.76
N SER A 14 5.55 12.11 -5.03
CA SER A 14 5.46 10.77 -5.60
C SER A 14 5.02 9.76 -4.57
N ALA A 15 4.22 8.78 -4.98
CA ALA A 15 3.83 7.70 -4.10
C ALA A 15 5.06 6.90 -3.69
N PRO A 16 5.21 6.59 -2.39
CA PRO A 16 6.29 5.71 -1.97
C PRO A 16 6.22 4.36 -2.67
N ASN A 17 7.38 3.81 -2.99
CA ASN A 17 7.48 2.53 -3.67
C ASN A 17 8.24 1.55 -2.79
N PHE A 18 7.61 0.43 -2.47
CA PHE A 18 8.15 -0.56 -1.56
C PHE A 18 8.76 -1.77 -2.28
N LEU A 19 8.76 -1.76 -3.62
CA LEU A 19 9.18 -2.91 -4.41
C LEU A 19 10.63 -3.33 -4.10
N GLY A 20 11.51 -2.35 -3.90
CA GLY A 20 12.93 -2.64 -3.68
C GLY A 20 13.21 -3.54 -2.49
N LEU A 21 12.37 -3.46 -1.43
CA LEU A 21 12.55 -4.29 -0.26
C LEU A 21 12.07 -5.73 -0.47
N PHE A 22 11.17 -5.95 -1.41
CA PHE A 22 10.47 -7.23 -1.53
C PHE A 22 10.61 -7.87 -2.90
N SER A 23 11.41 -7.30 -3.80
CA SER A 23 11.48 -7.78 -5.19
C SER A 23 12.00 -9.20 -5.29
N ARG A 24 12.71 -9.70 -4.28
CA ARG A 24 13.26 -11.06 -4.28
C ARG A 24 12.45 -12.03 -3.43
N GLU A 25 11.30 -11.60 -2.98
CA GLU A 25 10.45 -12.43 -2.15
C GLU A 25 9.94 -13.62 -2.95
N THR A 26 9.99 -14.81 -2.37
CA THR A 26 9.51 -16.04 -3.01
C THR A 26 8.22 -16.56 -2.41
N ASN A 27 7.89 -16.15 -1.17
CA ASN A 27 6.66 -16.55 -0.51
C ASN A 27 5.60 -15.51 -0.78
N VAL A 28 4.79 -15.75 -1.81
CA VAL A 28 3.87 -14.74 -2.33
C VAL A 28 2.44 -15.27 -2.37
N VAL A 29 1.50 -14.34 -2.38
CA VAL A 29 0.08 -14.60 -2.59
C VAL A 29 -0.26 -14.19 -4.01
N SER A 30 -1.01 -15.02 -4.72
CA SER A 30 -1.44 -14.75 -6.09
C SER A 30 -2.93 -14.51 -6.14
N LEU A 31 -3.36 -13.54 -6.94
CA LEU A 31 -4.77 -13.24 -7.18
C LEU A 31 -5.03 -13.26 -8.67
N ARG A 32 -6.21 -13.77 -9.04
CA ARG A 32 -6.70 -13.70 -10.41
C ARG A 32 -7.46 -12.38 -10.61
N PRO A 33 -7.65 -11.94 -11.85
CA PRO A 33 -8.45 -10.75 -12.10
C PRO A 33 -9.83 -10.85 -11.43
N ASP A 34 -10.25 -9.76 -10.81
CA ASP A 34 -11.54 -9.60 -10.10
C ASP A 34 -11.64 -10.37 -8.80
N GLU A 35 -10.57 -11.04 -8.39
CA GLU A 35 -10.55 -11.72 -7.10
C GLU A 35 -10.36 -10.69 -6.00
N THR A 36 -11.13 -10.82 -4.90
CA THR A 36 -11.09 -9.89 -3.78
C THR A 36 -10.03 -10.33 -2.78
N LEU A 37 -9.14 -9.43 -2.40
CA LEU A 37 -8.13 -9.68 -1.38
C LEU A 37 -8.76 -9.61 0.01
N PHE A 38 -9.51 -8.55 0.29
CA PHE A 38 -10.28 -8.42 1.52
C PHE A 38 -11.39 -7.39 1.29
N GLN A 39 -12.40 -7.45 2.17
CA GLN A 39 -13.55 -6.56 2.08
C GLN A 39 -13.56 -5.60 3.26
N LYS A 40 -14.13 -4.42 3.04
CA LYS A 40 -14.34 -3.43 4.08
C LYS A 40 -15.05 -4.09 5.27
N GLY A 41 -14.53 -3.87 6.46
CA GLY A 41 -15.11 -4.43 7.68
C GLY A 41 -14.52 -5.77 8.10
N ASP A 42 -13.76 -6.44 7.22
CA ASP A 42 -13.14 -7.72 7.58
C ASP A 42 -12.13 -7.53 8.71
N PRO A 43 -11.94 -8.57 9.54
CA PRO A 43 -10.82 -8.56 10.49
C PRO A 43 -9.51 -8.45 9.71
N ALA A 44 -8.53 -7.79 10.30
CA ALA A 44 -7.28 -7.52 9.62
C ALA A 44 -6.10 -7.81 10.53
N GLY A 45 -5.03 -8.33 9.95
CA GLY A 45 -3.81 -8.66 10.68
C GLY A 45 -2.57 -8.62 9.81
N GLN A 46 -2.74 -8.29 8.54
CA GLN A 46 -1.60 -8.25 7.61
C GLN A 46 -1.71 -7.04 6.71
N LEU A 47 -0.54 -6.61 6.21
CA LEU A 47 -0.50 -5.70 5.08
C LEU A 47 0.04 -6.45 3.88
N TYR A 48 -0.09 -5.86 2.70
CA TYR A 48 0.35 -6.48 1.45
C TYR A 48 1.12 -5.49 0.61
N VAL A 49 2.20 -5.99 -0.03
CA VAL A 49 2.99 -5.21 -0.98
C VAL A 49 2.78 -5.82 -2.36
N VAL A 50 2.46 -4.99 -3.35
CA VAL A 50 2.24 -5.48 -4.72
C VAL A 50 3.59 -5.70 -5.39
N LEU A 51 3.85 -6.92 -5.84
CA LEU A 51 5.03 -7.22 -6.64
C LEU A 51 4.72 -7.07 -8.13
N SER A 52 3.54 -7.51 -8.57
CA SER A 52 3.13 -7.38 -9.97
C SER A 52 1.62 -7.28 -10.02
N GLY A 53 1.12 -6.70 -11.11
CA GLY A 53 -0.31 -6.53 -11.33
C GLY A 53 -0.83 -5.24 -10.75
N GLU A 54 -2.16 -5.13 -10.73
CA GLU A 54 -2.82 -3.90 -10.31
C GLU A 54 -4.00 -4.22 -9.40
N LEU A 55 -4.07 -3.52 -8.26
CA LEU A 55 -5.19 -3.61 -7.32
C LEU A 55 -6.02 -2.34 -7.40
N ARG A 56 -7.32 -2.48 -7.17
CA ARG A 56 -8.20 -1.33 -6.97
C ARG A 56 -8.74 -1.33 -5.55
N ILE A 57 -8.77 -0.16 -4.95
CA ILE A 57 -9.20 0.05 -3.58
C ILE A 57 -10.46 0.90 -3.60
N GLY A 58 -11.51 0.49 -2.91
CA GLY A 58 -12.76 1.24 -2.90
C GLY A 58 -13.74 0.72 -1.88
N ASP A 59 -15.02 1.06 -2.07
CA ASP A 59 -16.09 0.62 -1.18
C ASP A 59 -17.06 -0.33 -1.89
N GLY A 60 -16.72 -0.76 -3.10
CA GLY A 60 -17.59 -1.58 -3.92
C GLY A 60 -18.36 -0.78 -4.95
N ASN A 61 -18.59 0.49 -4.71
CA ASN A 61 -19.29 1.38 -5.65
C ASN A 61 -18.34 2.36 -6.30
N SER A 62 -17.32 2.79 -5.58
CA SER A 62 -16.34 3.77 -6.06
C SER A 62 -14.95 3.24 -5.88
N ILE A 63 -14.06 3.59 -6.79
CA ILE A 63 -12.64 3.28 -6.68
C ILE A 63 -11.96 4.53 -6.14
N TYR A 64 -11.30 4.41 -4.98
CA TYR A 64 -10.58 5.52 -4.36
C TYR A 64 -9.16 5.62 -4.87
N GLU A 65 -8.55 4.47 -5.17
CA GLU A 65 -7.13 4.43 -5.50
C GLU A 65 -6.84 3.14 -6.27
N THR A 66 -5.86 3.19 -7.18
CA THR A 66 -5.32 1.99 -7.80
C THR A 66 -3.86 1.86 -7.41
N LEU A 67 -3.41 0.63 -7.23
CA LEU A 67 -2.02 0.34 -6.86
C LEU A 67 -1.40 -0.59 -7.87
N SER A 68 -0.15 -0.30 -8.23
CA SER A 68 0.64 -1.18 -9.08
C SER A 68 1.87 -1.64 -8.30
N ALA A 69 2.82 -2.26 -9.00
CA ALA A 69 4.02 -2.80 -8.35
C ALA A 69 4.69 -1.76 -7.46
N GLY A 70 5.03 -2.17 -6.25
CA GLY A 70 5.64 -1.31 -5.26
C GLY A 70 4.65 -0.64 -4.32
N GLY A 71 3.36 -0.75 -4.58
CA GLY A 71 2.34 -0.17 -3.70
C GLY A 71 2.10 -1.04 -2.47
N ILE A 72 1.55 -0.43 -1.42
CA ILE A 72 1.26 -1.14 -0.17
C ILE A 72 -0.21 -0.90 0.20
N VAL A 73 -0.85 -1.91 0.76
CA VAL A 73 -2.26 -1.82 1.16
C VAL A 73 -2.46 -2.62 2.44
N GLY A 74 -3.43 -2.18 3.26
CA GLY A 74 -3.78 -2.87 4.49
C GLY A 74 -2.91 -2.49 5.68
N GLU A 75 -2.11 -1.43 5.56
CA GLU A 75 -1.17 -1.01 6.61
C GLU A 75 -1.88 -0.59 7.90
N MET A 76 -3.09 -0.02 7.81
CA MET A 76 -3.80 0.44 9.00
C MET A 76 -4.09 -0.69 9.97
N ALA A 77 -4.26 -1.90 9.46
CA ALA A 77 -4.50 -3.06 10.30
C ALA A 77 -3.39 -3.31 11.31
N LEU A 78 -2.15 -3.00 10.93
CA LEU A 78 -0.99 -3.23 11.77
C LEU A 78 -0.64 -2.02 12.63
N ILE A 79 -1.21 -0.87 12.32
CA ILE A 79 -0.89 0.37 13.03
C ILE A 79 -1.89 0.61 14.16
N ASP A 80 -3.19 0.46 13.89
CA ASP A 80 -4.20 0.72 14.91
C ASP A 80 -5.16 -0.45 15.14
N HIS A 81 -4.89 -1.60 14.51
CA HIS A 81 -5.68 -2.83 14.68
C HIS A 81 -7.14 -2.66 14.29
N ALA A 82 -7.45 -1.68 13.46
CA ALA A 82 -8.81 -1.44 13.00
C ALA A 82 -9.19 -2.48 11.94
N PRO A 83 -10.49 -2.76 11.78
CA PRO A 83 -10.96 -3.57 10.66
C PRO A 83 -10.61 -2.93 9.34
N ARG A 84 -10.70 -3.70 8.26
CA ARG A 84 -10.39 -3.18 6.92
C ARG A 84 -11.27 -1.97 6.61
N SER A 85 -10.63 -0.88 6.19
CA SER A 85 -11.33 0.38 5.92
C SER A 85 -11.86 0.45 4.49
N ALA A 86 -11.49 -0.50 3.64
CA ALA A 86 -11.88 -0.52 2.23
C ALA A 86 -11.86 -1.94 1.71
N THR A 87 -12.44 -2.12 0.53
CA THR A 87 -12.41 -3.38 -0.21
C THR A 87 -11.30 -3.30 -1.25
N VAL A 88 -10.48 -4.34 -1.34
CA VAL A 88 -9.37 -4.40 -2.28
C VAL A 88 -9.57 -5.60 -3.21
N THR A 89 -9.54 -5.33 -4.50
CA THR A 89 -9.81 -6.32 -5.53
C THR A 89 -8.72 -6.22 -6.61
N ALA A 90 -8.35 -7.37 -7.16
CA ALA A 90 -7.37 -7.41 -8.24
C ALA A 90 -8.03 -6.95 -9.54
N SER A 91 -7.44 -5.96 -10.20
CA SER A 91 -7.88 -5.56 -11.54
C SER A 91 -7.28 -6.46 -12.60
N THR A 92 -6.07 -6.93 -12.36
CA THR A 92 -5.38 -7.88 -13.22
C THR A 92 -4.88 -9.01 -12.35
N GLU A 93 -4.23 -9.99 -12.95
CA GLU A 93 -3.52 -11.00 -12.17
C GLU A 93 -2.45 -10.30 -11.33
N CYS A 94 -2.36 -10.64 -10.05
CA CYS A 94 -1.47 -9.98 -9.10
C CYS A 94 -0.64 -10.97 -8.32
N THR A 95 0.57 -10.54 -7.96
CA THR A 95 1.43 -11.24 -7.03
C THR A 95 1.74 -10.28 -5.89
N LEU A 96 1.51 -10.72 -4.65
CA LEU A 96 1.63 -9.88 -3.47
C LEU A 96 2.50 -10.54 -2.43
N VAL A 97 3.18 -9.72 -1.60
CA VAL A 97 3.84 -10.20 -0.39
C VAL A 97 2.92 -9.89 0.79
N GLN A 98 2.67 -10.90 1.62
CA GLN A 98 1.85 -10.74 2.82
C GLN A 98 2.78 -10.54 4.02
N ILE A 99 2.53 -9.51 4.82
CA ILE A 99 3.37 -9.15 5.96
C ILE A 99 2.50 -9.08 7.21
N ASP A 100 2.81 -9.94 8.19
CA ASP A 100 2.09 -9.94 9.46
C ASP A 100 2.73 -8.93 10.42
N GLU A 101 2.15 -8.81 11.60
CA GLU A 101 2.59 -7.83 12.59
C GLU A 101 4.03 -8.07 13.02
N LYS A 102 4.42 -9.30 13.21
CA LYS A 102 5.77 -9.64 13.66
C LYS A 102 6.80 -9.19 12.64
N ARG A 103 6.58 -9.49 11.37
CA ARG A 103 7.49 -9.07 10.31
C ARG A 103 7.49 -7.57 10.15
N PHE A 104 6.32 -6.95 10.31
CA PHE A 104 6.19 -5.50 10.22
C PHE A 104 7.08 -4.81 11.27
N LEU A 105 7.01 -5.26 12.53
CA LEU A 105 7.83 -4.70 13.60
C LEU A 105 9.32 -4.88 13.32
N PHE A 106 9.70 -6.04 12.79
CA PHE A 106 11.07 -6.30 12.40
C PHE A 106 11.53 -5.31 11.33
N LEU A 107 10.69 -5.08 10.31
CA LEU A 107 11.03 -4.14 9.23
C LEU A 107 11.18 -2.72 9.75
N VAL A 108 10.31 -2.30 10.66
CA VAL A 108 10.39 -0.95 11.24
C VAL A 108 11.71 -0.77 11.99
N GLN A 109 12.14 -1.80 12.72
CA GLN A 109 13.39 -1.73 13.47
C GLN A 109 14.62 -1.78 12.59
N GLN A 110 14.60 -2.65 11.57
CA GLN A 110 15.81 -2.92 10.77
C GLN A 110 15.95 -2.00 9.57
N THR A 111 14.87 -1.40 9.13
CA THR A 111 14.86 -0.57 7.93
C THR A 111 14.08 0.71 8.21
N PRO A 112 14.71 1.71 8.85
CA PRO A 112 13.98 2.95 9.21
C PRO A 112 13.32 3.64 8.02
N MET A 113 13.91 3.54 6.82
CA MET A 113 13.29 4.14 5.63
C MET A 113 11.96 3.50 5.28
N PHE A 114 11.78 2.22 5.62
CA PHE A 114 10.48 1.58 5.44
C PHE A 114 9.41 2.32 6.25
N ALA A 115 9.70 2.58 7.53
CA ALA A 115 8.76 3.29 8.40
C ALA A 115 8.48 4.70 7.90
N LEU A 116 9.53 5.42 7.47
CA LEU A 116 9.35 6.78 6.97
C LEU A 116 8.52 6.80 5.70
N ASN A 117 8.79 5.88 4.78
CA ASN A 117 8.02 5.79 3.55
C ASN A 117 6.56 5.41 3.82
N LEU A 118 6.32 4.56 4.81
CA LEU A 118 4.96 4.22 5.20
C LEU A 118 4.23 5.45 5.75
N MET A 119 4.89 6.26 6.56
CA MET A 119 4.30 7.50 7.08
C MET A 119 4.00 8.48 5.94
N ARG A 120 4.87 8.56 4.95
CA ARG A 120 4.64 9.39 3.77
C ARG A 120 3.42 8.93 2.99
N LEU A 121 3.27 7.63 2.83
CA LEU A 121 2.10 7.07 2.16
C LEU A 121 0.82 7.44 2.91
N MET A 122 0.83 7.28 4.23
CA MET A 122 -0.32 7.60 5.05
C MET A 122 -0.69 9.07 4.97
N SER A 123 0.33 9.93 4.96
CA SER A 123 0.12 11.37 4.81
C SER A 123 -0.55 11.69 3.47
N ARG A 124 -0.08 11.05 2.39
CA ARG A 124 -0.69 11.24 1.06
C ARG A 124 -2.15 10.79 1.05
N ARG A 125 -2.43 9.64 1.63
CA ARG A 125 -3.79 9.10 1.67
C ARG A 125 -4.72 10.00 2.48
N LEU A 126 -4.22 10.53 3.60
CA LEU A 126 -5.01 11.43 4.43
C LEU A 126 -5.35 12.71 3.67
N ARG A 127 -4.38 13.30 2.98
CA ARG A 127 -4.62 14.51 2.19
C ARG A 127 -5.64 14.25 1.08
N ARG A 128 -5.53 13.10 0.42
CA ARG A 128 -6.48 12.73 -0.64
C ARG A 128 -7.90 12.61 -0.09
N MET A 129 -8.04 11.99 1.07
CA MET A 129 -9.35 11.86 1.71
C MET A 129 -9.94 13.23 2.06
N ASN A 130 -9.11 14.14 2.55
CA ASN A 130 -9.56 15.49 2.86
C ASN A 130 -10.05 16.22 1.62
N GLU A 131 -9.39 16.03 0.50
CA GLU A 131 -9.82 16.64 -0.76
C GLU A 131 -11.16 16.07 -1.21
N ILE A 132 -11.36 14.77 -1.08
CA ILE A 132 -12.61 14.13 -1.43
C ILE A 132 -13.75 14.69 -0.57
N VAL A 133 -13.51 14.83 0.72
CA VAL A 133 -14.53 15.34 1.65
C VAL A 133 -14.87 16.79 1.34
N LYS A 134 -13.88 17.61 0.99
CA LYS A 134 -14.11 19.02 0.65
C LYS A 134 -14.83 19.17 -0.68
N GLY A 135 -14.51 18.27 -1.60
CA GLY A 135 -15.02 18.35 -2.95
C GLY A 135 -16.43 17.86 -3.04
#